data_4b556a879c2f9ad3c77dd33ac4fe0a0c
#
_entry.id   4b556a879c2f9ad3c77dd33ac4fe0a0c
#
_cell.length_a   1.000
_cell.length_b   1.000
_cell.length_c   1.000
_cell.angle_alpha   90.00
_cell.angle_beta   90.00
_cell.angle_gamma   90.00
#
_symmetry.space_group_name_H-M   'P 1'
#
loop_
_entity.id
_entity.type
_entity.pdbx_description
1 polymer ?
#
loop_
_entity_poly.entity_id
_entity_poly.type
_entity_poly.pdbx_seq_one_letter_code
_entity_poly.pdbx_strand_id
1 'polypeptide(L)'
;MRSARTLPVCQIEPAILLFAGYELSRRTANGAVTATVQQRLTTPDRLSGWLARLTPLRRAPEFRALLQDISGGAHSLSEVDLRRACREFAIATPQGQKGRLDRKGRRRWTDAEWDLSDGSVLVLEVDGAFHDDVLQAAADKSRHRKLSTRQRTIVSCSAYELRYEPRSVMEDLIALGVPRTF
;
A
#
# COMPACT_ATOMS: atom_id res chain seq x y z
N MET A 1 47.82 20.07 -5.42
CA MET A 1 46.46 19.73 -4.93
C MET A 1 45.64 19.19 -6.11
N ARG A 2 45.30 17.90 -6.12
CA ARG A 2 44.42 17.33 -7.16
C ARG A 2 42.98 17.71 -6.79
N SER A 3 42.32 18.49 -7.66
CA SER A 3 40.89 18.73 -7.58
C SER A 3 40.15 17.41 -7.59
N ALA A 4 39.41 17.10 -6.51
CA ALA A 4 38.51 15.94 -6.52
C ALA A 4 37.46 16.22 -7.59
N ARG A 5 37.54 15.50 -8.73
CA ARG A 5 36.46 15.48 -9.72
C ARG A 5 35.24 14.86 -9.04
N THR A 6 34.28 15.69 -8.70
CA THR A 6 32.97 15.22 -8.27
C THR A 6 32.34 14.48 -9.46
N LEU A 7 32.04 13.20 -9.26
CA LEU A 7 31.29 12.42 -10.25
C LEU A 7 29.93 13.09 -10.48
N PRO A 8 29.46 13.15 -11.74
CA PRO A 8 28.11 13.64 -12.01
C PRO A 8 27.08 12.72 -11.35
N VAL A 9 26.19 13.28 -10.56
CA VAL A 9 25.15 12.57 -9.82
C VAL A 9 23.81 12.82 -10.52
N CYS A 10 23.09 11.76 -10.83
CA CYS A 10 21.73 11.87 -11.35
C CYS A 10 20.73 12.19 -10.22
N GLN A 11 19.70 12.97 -10.52
CA GLN A 11 18.58 13.15 -9.59
C GLN A 11 17.83 11.84 -9.41
N ILE A 12 17.26 11.64 -8.22
CA ILE A 12 16.62 10.39 -7.85
C ILE A 12 15.39 10.08 -8.74
N GLU A 13 14.62 11.10 -9.10
CA GLU A 13 13.38 10.95 -9.84
C GLU A 13 13.61 10.38 -11.26
N PRO A 14 14.45 10.99 -12.12
CA PRO A 14 14.72 10.40 -13.44
C PRO A 14 15.45 9.08 -13.32
N ALA A 15 16.34 8.90 -12.34
CA ALA A 15 17.06 7.64 -12.15
C ALA A 15 16.09 6.49 -11.84
N ILE A 16 15.20 6.67 -10.89
CA ILE A 16 14.25 5.61 -10.48
C ILE A 16 13.21 5.33 -11.56
N LEU A 17 12.69 6.36 -12.25
CA LEU A 17 11.73 6.19 -13.32
C LEU A 17 12.32 5.47 -14.54
N LEU A 18 13.55 5.78 -14.92
CA LEU A 18 14.27 5.06 -16.00
C LEU A 18 14.54 3.62 -15.59
N PHE A 19 15.09 3.39 -14.39
CA PHE A 19 15.30 2.03 -13.87
C PHE A 19 13.99 1.22 -13.91
N ALA A 20 12.93 1.74 -13.30
CA ALA A 20 11.65 1.06 -13.22
C ALA A 20 10.98 0.88 -14.60
N GLY A 21 11.19 1.80 -15.53
CA GLY A 21 10.69 1.71 -16.90
C GLY A 21 11.25 0.52 -17.67
N TYR A 22 12.49 0.15 -17.41
CA TYR A 22 13.19 -0.95 -18.09
C TYR A 22 13.26 -2.24 -17.26
N GLU A 23 12.84 -2.20 -15.98
CA GLU A 23 12.78 -3.39 -15.13
C GLU A 23 11.80 -4.42 -15.71
N LEU A 24 12.20 -5.71 -15.73
CA LEU A 24 11.39 -6.79 -16.31
C LEU A 24 10.14 -7.06 -15.48
N SER A 25 10.28 -7.11 -14.15
CA SER A 25 9.21 -7.34 -13.22
C SER A 25 8.42 -6.04 -12.97
N ARG A 26 7.14 -6.02 -13.27
CA ARG A 26 6.24 -4.90 -12.93
C ARG A 26 6.22 -4.62 -11.44
N ARG A 27 6.26 -5.69 -10.64
CA ARG A 27 6.24 -5.54 -9.18
C ARG A 27 7.50 -4.89 -8.67
N THR A 28 8.66 -5.33 -9.14
CA THR A 28 9.94 -4.71 -8.77
C THR A 28 9.96 -3.26 -9.20
N ALA A 29 9.50 -2.94 -10.40
CA ALA A 29 9.39 -1.58 -10.92
C ALA A 29 8.52 -0.69 -10.01
N ASN A 30 7.28 -1.12 -9.73
CA ASN A 30 6.35 -0.38 -8.88
C ASN A 30 6.85 -0.31 -7.43
N GLY A 31 7.45 -1.41 -6.92
CA GLY A 31 8.06 -1.45 -5.60
C GLY A 31 9.18 -0.46 -5.43
N ALA A 32 10.06 -0.35 -6.41
CA ALA A 32 11.17 0.59 -6.39
C ALA A 32 10.68 2.04 -6.38
N VAL A 33 9.68 2.39 -7.20
CA VAL A 33 9.07 3.73 -7.20
C VAL A 33 8.40 4.02 -5.86
N THR A 34 7.59 3.08 -5.34
CA THR A 34 6.91 3.24 -4.05
C THR A 34 7.92 3.42 -2.91
N ALA A 35 8.99 2.61 -2.88
CA ALA A 35 10.02 2.66 -1.85
C ALA A 35 10.72 4.03 -1.77
N THR A 36 10.96 4.71 -2.91
CA THR A 36 11.58 6.04 -2.89
C THR A 36 10.70 7.08 -2.21
N VAL A 37 9.38 6.96 -2.33
CA VAL A 37 8.42 7.84 -1.64
C VAL A 37 8.31 7.46 -0.15
N GLN A 38 8.21 6.18 0.17
CA GLN A 38 8.18 5.69 1.55
C GLN A 38 9.41 6.11 2.36
N GLN A 39 10.58 6.03 1.75
CA GLN A 39 11.85 6.45 2.36
C GLN A 39 12.04 7.99 2.34
N ARG A 40 11.04 8.74 1.88
CA ARG A 40 11.07 10.21 1.78
C ARG A 40 12.24 10.77 0.95
N LEU A 41 12.73 9.99 -0.01
CA LEU A 41 13.78 10.43 -0.93
C LEU A 41 13.23 11.36 -2.01
N THR A 42 11.94 11.27 -2.29
CA THR A 42 11.21 12.11 -3.25
C THR A 42 9.72 12.17 -2.88
N THR A 43 8.92 12.88 -3.69
CA THR A 43 7.47 12.99 -3.52
C THR A 43 6.74 12.53 -4.79
N PRO A 44 5.47 12.10 -4.69
CA PRO A 44 4.66 11.76 -5.85
C PRO A 44 4.58 12.88 -6.90
N ASP A 45 4.50 14.14 -6.44
CA ASP A 45 4.41 15.31 -7.33
C ASP A 45 5.70 15.51 -8.14
N ARG A 46 6.86 15.37 -7.50
CA ARG A 46 8.15 15.47 -8.17
C ARG A 46 8.32 14.35 -9.20
N LEU A 47 7.94 13.12 -8.85
CA LEU A 47 7.95 11.97 -9.77
C LEU A 47 6.99 12.21 -10.95
N SER A 48 5.79 12.73 -10.71
CA SER A 48 4.82 13.06 -11.75
C SER A 48 5.35 14.14 -12.71
N GLY A 49 6.02 15.17 -12.16
CA GLY A 49 6.68 16.22 -12.96
C GLY A 49 7.78 15.66 -13.86
N TRP A 50 8.59 14.72 -13.37
CA TRP A 50 9.61 14.05 -14.17
C TRP A 50 9.02 13.07 -15.17
N LEU A 51 7.95 12.35 -14.81
CA LEU A 51 7.23 11.43 -15.70
C LEU A 51 6.67 12.15 -16.93
N ALA A 52 6.24 13.42 -16.78
CA ALA A 52 5.81 14.24 -17.91
C ALA A 52 6.96 14.65 -18.85
N ARG A 53 8.18 14.79 -18.31
CA ARG A 53 9.38 15.19 -19.07
C ARG A 53 10.05 14.00 -19.78
N LEU A 54 9.98 12.81 -19.19
CA LEU A 54 10.58 11.59 -19.73
C LEU A 54 9.62 10.91 -20.74
N THR A 55 9.40 11.56 -21.88
CA THR A 55 8.53 11.04 -22.94
C THR A 55 9.35 10.74 -24.19
N PRO A 56 9.27 9.52 -24.75
CA PRO A 56 8.47 8.38 -24.28
C PRO A 56 9.15 7.57 -23.17
N LEU A 57 8.43 7.24 -22.11
CA LEU A 57 8.90 6.33 -21.08
C LEU A 57 8.01 5.07 -21.06
N ARG A 58 8.66 3.90 -21.04
CA ARG A 58 7.97 2.62 -20.89
C ARG A 58 7.21 2.59 -19.57
N ARG A 59 5.97 2.08 -19.56
CA ARG A 59 5.09 2.00 -18.40
C ARG A 59 4.65 3.35 -17.81
N ALA A 60 4.80 4.45 -18.53
CA ALA A 60 4.37 5.74 -18.03
C ALA A 60 2.90 5.78 -17.56
N PRO A 61 1.92 5.16 -18.25
CA PRO A 61 0.54 5.08 -17.74
C PRO A 61 0.42 4.34 -16.41
N GLU A 62 1.16 3.24 -16.25
CA GLU A 62 1.20 2.45 -15.01
C GLU A 62 1.75 3.27 -13.84
N PHE A 63 2.84 4.00 -14.06
CA PHE A 63 3.41 4.88 -13.03
C PHE A 63 2.51 6.04 -12.67
N ARG A 64 1.74 6.62 -13.64
CA ARG A 64 0.75 7.65 -13.31
C ARG A 64 -0.33 7.12 -12.38
N ALA A 65 -0.88 5.94 -12.68
CA ALA A 65 -1.86 5.29 -11.80
C ALA A 65 -1.28 4.99 -10.41
N LEU A 66 -0.06 4.45 -10.33
CA LEU A 66 0.63 4.19 -9.08
C LEU A 66 0.81 5.47 -8.25
N LEU A 67 1.28 6.56 -8.87
CA LEU A 67 1.49 7.83 -8.18
C LEU A 67 0.18 8.46 -7.71
N GLN A 68 -0.92 8.28 -8.44
CA GLN A 68 -2.26 8.70 -8.00
C GLN A 68 -2.71 7.90 -6.77
N ASP A 69 -2.51 6.57 -6.75
CA ASP A 69 -2.82 5.74 -5.59
C ASP A 69 -2.00 6.16 -4.36
N ILE A 70 -0.69 6.42 -4.53
CA ILE A 70 0.19 6.90 -3.45
C ILE A 70 -0.25 8.28 -2.96
N SER A 71 -0.56 9.22 -3.84
CA SER A 71 -1.09 10.56 -3.49
C SER A 71 -2.44 10.47 -2.78
N GLY A 72 -3.25 9.46 -3.13
CA GLY A 72 -4.50 9.13 -2.46
C GLY A 72 -4.34 8.44 -1.10
N GLY A 73 -3.10 8.31 -0.60
CA GLY A 73 -2.79 7.79 0.74
C GLY A 73 -2.37 6.32 0.80
N ALA A 74 -2.06 5.68 -0.33
CA ALA A 74 -1.44 4.34 -0.30
C ALA A 74 0.04 4.45 0.03
N HIS A 75 0.47 3.79 1.12
CA HIS A 75 1.85 3.82 1.61
C HIS A 75 2.66 2.56 1.28
N SER A 76 2.01 1.53 0.75
CA SER A 76 2.65 0.25 0.38
C SER A 76 2.06 -0.32 -0.91
N LEU A 77 2.77 -1.30 -1.51
CA LEU A 77 2.23 -2.03 -2.67
C LEU A 77 0.96 -2.81 -2.33
N SER A 78 0.85 -3.32 -1.12
CA SER A 78 -0.35 -4.03 -0.68
C SER A 78 -1.55 -3.08 -0.59
N GLU A 79 -1.35 -1.83 -0.17
CA GLU A 79 -2.40 -0.79 -0.18
C GLU A 79 -2.79 -0.40 -1.61
N VAL A 80 -1.83 -0.34 -2.54
CA VAL A 80 -2.11 -0.12 -3.97
C VAL A 80 -2.93 -1.28 -4.54
N ASP A 81 -2.53 -2.52 -4.25
CA ASP A 81 -3.24 -3.72 -4.69
C ASP A 81 -4.67 -3.74 -4.11
N LEU A 82 -4.84 -3.41 -2.82
CA LEU A 82 -6.15 -3.31 -2.16
C LEU A 82 -7.05 -2.25 -2.81
N ARG A 83 -6.54 -1.04 -3.03
CA ARG A 83 -7.31 0.04 -3.69
C ARG A 83 -7.74 -0.33 -5.10
N ARG A 84 -6.89 -1.05 -5.83
CA ARG A 84 -7.22 -1.57 -7.16
C ARG A 84 -8.34 -2.59 -7.08
N ALA A 85 -8.24 -3.56 -6.19
CA ALA A 85 -9.28 -4.58 -5.97
C ALA A 85 -10.60 -3.92 -5.55
N CYS A 86 -10.61 -2.95 -4.65
CA CYS A 86 -11.81 -2.22 -4.28
C CYS A 86 -12.49 -1.57 -5.49
N ARG A 87 -11.73 -0.93 -6.39
CA ARG A 87 -12.29 -0.35 -7.63
C ARG A 87 -12.83 -1.40 -8.58
N GLU A 88 -12.08 -2.50 -8.78
CA GLU A 88 -12.47 -3.59 -9.69
C GLU A 88 -13.78 -4.27 -9.25
N PHE A 89 -13.96 -4.45 -7.94
CA PHE A 89 -15.13 -5.11 -7.36
C PHE A 89 -16.22 -4.12 -6.91
N ALA A 90 -16.07 -2.84 -7.23
CA ALA A 90 -17.03 -1.77 -6.91
C ALA A 90 -17.42 -1.77 -5.40
N ILE A 91 -16.43 -1.80 -4.53
CA ILE A 91 -16.60 -1.60 -3.08
C ILE A 91 -15.93 -0.31 -2.62
N ALA A 92 -16.37 0.20 -1.49
CA ALA A 92 -15.82 1.43 -0.92
C ALA A 92 -14.30 1.31 -0.69
N THR A 93 -13.55 2.33 -1.10
CA THR A 93 -12.12 2.40 -0.82
C THR A 93 -11.88 2.63 0.67
N PRO A 94 -10.98 1.88 1.31
CA PRO A 94 -10.71 2.04 2.74
C PRO A 94 -10.13 3.42 3.04
N GLN A 95 -10.38 3.88 4.24
CA GLN A 95 -9.59 4.94 4.84
C GLN A 95 -8.18 4.37 5.10
N GLY A 96 -7.13 5.12 4.74
CA GLY A 96 -5.74 4.69 4.89
C GLY A 96 -5.33 4.44 6.34
N GLN A 97 -4.06 4.16 6.55
CA GLN A 97 -3.50 3.84 7.86
C GLN A 97 -4.01 4.75 8.98
N LYS A 98 -4.60 4.17 10.02
CA LYS A 98 -5.06 4.89 11.21
C LYS A 98 -4.33 4.46 12.47
N GLY A 99 -3.91 5.44 13.27
CA GLY A 99 -3.38 5.19 14.61
C GLY A 99 -4.52 4.92 15.58
N ARG A 100 -4.57 3.72 16.14
CA ARG A 100 -5.57 3.30 17.14
C ARG A 100 -4.89 2.95 18.47
N LEU A 101 -5.60 3.15 19.58
CA LEU A 101 -5.14 2.66 20.87
C LEU A 101 -5.63 1.22 21.07
N ASP A 102 -4.71 0.33 21.48
CA ASP A 102 -5.09 -1.00 21.95
C ASP A 102 -5.67 -0.94 23.38
N ARG A 103 -6.21 -2.06 23.90
CA ARG A 103 -6.79 -2.13 25.25
C ARG A 103 -5.81 -1.78 26.37
N LYS A 104 -4.51 -1.70 26.08
CA LYS A 104 -3.46 -1.30 27.03
C LYS A 104 -3.00 0.15 26.83
N GLY A 105 -3.71 0.94 26.00
CA GLY A 105 -3.38 2.32 25.70
C GLY A 105 -2.17 2.52 24.78
N ARG A 106 -1.66 1.46 24.14
CA ARG A 106 -0.55 1.57 23.21
C ARG A 106 -1.05 1.93 21.82
N ARG A 107 -0.39 2.88 21.17
CA ARG A 107 -0.71 3.27 19.80
C ARG A 107 -0.30 2.15 18.84
N ARG A 108 -1.24 1.76 17.96
CA ARG A 108 -1.08 0.77 16.90
C ARG A 108 -1.57 1.37 15.60
N TRP A 109 -1.00 0.96 14.50
CA TRP A 109 -1.44 1.35 13.17
C TRP A 109 -2.19 0.17 12.55
N THR A 110 -3.28 0.48 11.87
CA THR A 110 -4.07 -0.46 11.07
C THR A 110 -3.82 -0.18 9.59
N ASP A 111 -3.85 -1.20 8.73
CA ASP A 111 -3.53 -1.01 7.31
C ASP A 111 -4.69 -0.39 6.53
N ALA A 112 -5.90 -0.90 6.72
CA ALA A 112 -7.10 -0.40 6.06
C ALA A 112 -8.32 -0.47 6.96
N GLU A 113 -9.18 0.55 6.92
CA GLU A 113 -10.40 0.60 7.73
C GLU A 113 -11.58 1.09 6.92
N TRP A 114 -12.77 0.54 7.25
CA TRP A 114 -14.08 1.01 6.79
C TRP A 114 -14.98 1.27 7.98
N ASP A 115 -15.65 2.41 7.97
CA ASP A 115 -16.77 2.66 8.86
C ASP A 115 -18.01 2.00 8.23
N LEU A 116 -18.66 1.09 8.96
CA LEU A 116 -19.84 0.35 8.50
C LEU A 116 -21.13 1.08 8.83
N SER A 117 -22.22 0.71 8.15
CA SER A 117 -23.53 1.38 8.30
C SER A 117 -24.16 1.20 9.70
N ASP A 118 -23.76 0.18 10.44
CA ASP A 118 -24.19 -0.10 11.82
C ASP A 118 -23.36 0.66 12.88
N GLY A 119 -22.44 1.53 12.45
CA GLY A 119 -21.54 2.28 13.31
C GLY A 119 -20.34 1.48 13.82
N SER A 120 -20.17 0.25 13.38
CA SER A 120 -18.96 -0.53 13.64
C SER A 120 -17.85 -0.22 12.66
N VAL A 121 -16.65 -0.71 12.94
CA VAL A 121 -15.46 -0.54 12.10
C VAL A 121 -14.94 -1.90 11.67
N LEU A 122 -14.73 -2.09 10.39
CA LEU A 122 -14.00 -3.23 9.85
C LEU A 122 -12.57 -2.82 9.56
N VAL A 123 -11.63 -3.63 10.00
CA VAL A 123 -10.19 -3.46 9.77
C VAL A 123 -9.68 -4.65 8.96
N LEU A 124 -8.98 -4.38 7.89
CA LEU A 124 -8.19 -5.38 7.16
C LEU A 124 -6.71 -5.12 7.41
N GLU A 125 -6.01 -6.12 7.91
CA GLU A 125 -4.55 -6.17 8.01
C GLU A 125 -4.02 -7.02 6.85
N VAL A 126 -3.02 -6.52 6.13
CA VAL A 126 -2.43 -7.24 5.00
C VAL A 126 -1.06 -7.76 5.40
N ASP A 127 -0.98 -9.07 5.63
CA ASP A 127 0.27 -9.71 6.04
C ASP A 127 1.26 -9.79 4.88
N GLY A 128 2.47 -9.29 5.11
CA GLY A 128 3.58 -9.35 4.14
C GLY A 128 4.09 -10.77 3.92
N ALA A 129 4.67 -11.04 2.75
CA ALA A 129 5.11 -12.38 2.30
C ALA A 129 6.31 -13.00 3.08
N PHE A 130 6.78 -12.42 4.16
CA PHE A 130 8.05 -12.80 4.83
C PHE A 130 7.91 -13.16 6.32
N HIS A 131 6.73 -13.59 6.77
CA HIS A 131 6.54 -13.95 8.18
C HIS A 131 6.51 -15.47 8.39
N ASP A 132 7.63 -16.14 8.09
CA ASP A 132 7.84 -17.58 8.46
C ASP A 132 8.23 -17.76 9.95
N ASP A 133 8.26 -16.68 10.74
CA ASP A 133 8.61 -16.77 12.16
C ASP A 133 7.35 -17.03 13.00
N VAL A 134 7.28 -18.22 13.59
CA VAL A 134 6.19 -18.67 14.48
C VAL A 134 5.96 -17.69 15.65
N LEU A 135 7.02 -17.06 16.15
CA LEU A 135 6.93 -16.06 17.23
C LEU A 135 6.24 -14.78 16.75
N GLN A 136 6.52 -14.36 15.53
CA GLN A 136 5.90 -13.19 14.93
C GLN A 136 4.41 -13.43 14.64
N ALA A 137 4.06 -14.60 14.08
CA ALA A 137 2.66 -14.99 13.88
C ALA A 137 1.86 -15.02 15.21
N ALA A 138 2.47 -15.51 16.30
CA ALA A 138 1.85 -15.47 17.62
C ALA A 138 1.68 -14.06 18.17
N ALA A 139 2.64 -13.17 17.92
CA ALA A 139 2.58 -11.76 18.31
C ALA A 139 1.47 -11.03 17.54
N ASP A 140 1.31 -11.28 16.24
CA ASP A 140 0.27 -10.69 15.39
C ASP A 140 -1.13 -11.16 15.79
N LYS A 141 -1.34 -12.45 16.03
CA LYS A 141 -2.59 -12.97 16.60
C LYS A 141 -2.93 -12.32 17.95
N SER A 142 -1.92 -12.09 18.80
CA SER A 142 -2.11 -11.38 20.06
C SER A 142 -2.47 -9.90 19.86
N ARG A 143 -1.88 -9.26 18.84
CA ARG A 143 -2.16 -7.88 18.43
C ARG A 143 -3.62 -7.76 17.94
N HIS A 144 -4.06 -8.63 17.03
CA HIS A 144 -5.43 -8.65 16.50
C HIS A 144 -6.45 -8.77 17.64
N ARG A 145 -6.28 -9.73 18.58
CA ARG A 145 -7.17 -9.88 19.73
C ARG A 145 -7.23 -8.64 20.66
N LYS A 146 -6.13 -7.87 20.75
CA LYS A 146 -6.08 -6.65 21.59
C LYS A 146 -6.72 -5.45 20.91
N LEU A 147 -6.70 -5.41 19.58
CA LEU A 147 -7.32 -4.34 18.78
C LEU A 147 -8.81 -4.60 18.54
N SER A 148 -9.25 -5.87 18.52
CA SER A 148 -10.66 -6.23 18.37
C SER A 148 -11.47 -5.75 19.57
N THR A 149 -12.63 -5.17 19.30
CA THR A 149 -13.64 -4.74 20.29
C THR A 149 -15.01 -5.19 19.81
N ARG A 150 -16.08 -4.93 20.60
CA ARG A 150 -17.46 -5.20 20.15
C ARG A 150 -17.85 -4.38 18.91
N GLN A 151 -17.21 -3.22 18.72
CA GLN A 151 -17.48 -2.29 17.61
C GLN A 151 -16.37 -2.29 16.55
N ARG A 152 -15.39 -3.19 16.66
CA ARG A 152 -14.29 -3.28 15.69
C ARG A 152 -13.93 -4.72 15.41
N THR A 153 -14.22 -5.14 14.19
CA THR A 153 -13.83 -6.44 13.64
C THR A 153 -12.49 -6.31 12.92
N ILE A 154 -11.57 -7.22 13.18
CA ILE A 154 -10.28 -7.28 12.48
C ILE A 154 -10.21 -8.58 11.73
N VAL A 155 -9.95 -8.48 10.44
CA VAL A 155 -9.66 -9.60 9.55
C VAL A 155 -8.28 -9.42 8.95
N SER A 156 -7.67 -10.49 8.50
CA SER A 156 -6.39 -10.44 7.81
C SER A 156 -6.43 -11.22 6.51
N CYS A 157 -5.66 -10.76 5.55
CA CYS A 157 -5.34 -11.53 4.35
C CYS A 157 -3.84 -11.42 4.06
N SER A 158 -3.29 -12.38 3.34
CA SER A 158 -1.93 -12.26 2.86
C SER A 158 -1.85 -11.34 1.64
N ALA A 159 -0.70 -10.74 1.43
CA ALA A 159 -0.42 -9.98 0.20
C ALA A 159 -0.51 -10.88 -1.07
N TYR A 160 -0.39 -12.19 -0.90
CA TYR A 160 -0.59 -13.16 -1.98
C TYR A 160 -2.07 -13.28 -2.35
N GLU A 161 -2.97 -13.53 -1.38
CA GLU A 161 -4.42 -13.62 -1.58
C GLU A 161 -4.96 -12.34 -2.22
N LEU A 162 -4.62 -11.18 -1.66
CA LEU A 162 -5.06 -9.89 -2.18
C LEU A 162 -4.66 -9.67 -3.64
N ARG A 163 -3.56 -10.24 -4.07
CA ARG A 163 -3.03 -10.08 -5.42
C ARG A 163 -3.53 -11.11 -6.42
N TYR A 164 -3.58 -12.38 -6.03
CA TYR A 164 -3.84 -13.49 -6.94
C TYR A 164 -5.26 -14.07 -6.81
N GLU A 165 -5.90 -13.82 -5.66
CA GLU A 165 -7.24 -14.28 -5.32
C GLU A 165 -8.12 -13.13 -4.78
N PRO A 166 -8.05 -11.90 -5.37
CA PRO A 166 -8.72 -10.72 -4.81
C PRO A 166 -10.23 -10.90 -4.68
N ARG A 167 -10.85 -11.73 -5.55
CA ARG A 167 -12.29 -12.00 -5.50
C ARG A 167 -12.71 -12.55 -4.14
N SER A 168 -12.01 -13.55 -3.62
CA SER A 168 -12.32 -14.14 -2.31
C SER A 168 -12.26 -13.10 -1.20
N VAL A 169 -11.18 -12.33 -1.16
CA VAL A 169 -11.00 -11.27 -0.15
C VAL A 169 -12.10 -10.21 -0.25
N MET A 170 -12.47 -9.78 -1.47
CA MET A 170 -13.52 -8.76 -1.65
C MET A 170 -14.92 -9.29 -1.31
N GLU A 171 -15.23 -10.55 -1.62
CA GLU A 171 -16.49 -11.20 -1.24
C GLU A 171 -16.63 -11.29 0.28
N ASP A 172 -15.55 -11.62 1.01
CA ASP A 172 -15.52 -11.62 2.46
C ASP A 172 -15.75 -10.22 3.05
N LEU A 173 -15.09 -9.20 2.50
CA LEU A 173 -15.29 -7.81 2.93
C LEU A 173 -16.73 -7.34 2.72
N ILE A 174 -17.36 -7.70 1.59
CA ILE A 174 -18.77 -7.40 1.32
C ILE A 174 -19.68 -8.13 2.34
N ALA A 175 -19.43 -9.41 2.60
CA ALA A 175 -20.20 -10.19 3.57
C ALA A 175 -20.08 -9.62 4.99
N LEU A 176 -18.97 -8.95 5.31
CA LEU A 176 -18.72 -8.26 6.58
C LEU A 176 -19.27 -6.82 6.60
N GLY A 177 -19.95 -6.36 5.55
CA GLY A 177 -20.66 -5.10 5.53
C GLY A 177 -19.95 -3.94 4.86
N VAL A 178 -18.82 -4.16 4.15
CA VAL A 178 -18.20 -3.07 3.37
C VAL A 178 -19.15 -2.62 2.25
N PRO A 179 -19.46 -1.32 2.15
CA PRO A 179 -20.42 -0.82 1.18
C PRO A 179 -19.96 -1.03 -0.26
N ARG A 180 -20.90 -1.31 -1.15
CA ARG A 180 -20.67 -1.25 -2.60
C ARG A 180 -20.72 0.21 -3.06
N THR A 181 -19.89 0.54 -4.06
CA THR A 181 -19.95 1.80 -4.79
C THR A 181 -20.68 1.56 -6.12
N PHE A 182 -21.67 2.37 -6.41
CA PHE A 182 -22.42 2.35 -7.68
C PHE A 182 -21.82 3.32 -8.67
#